data_c598c4722bba61df278ed8b4dc3dfedc
#
_entry.id   c598c4722bba61df278ed8b4dc3dfedc
#
_cell.length_a   1.000
_cell.length_b   1.000
_cell.length_c   1.000
_cell.angle_alpha   90.00
_cell.angle_beta   90.00
_cell.angle_gamma   90.00
#
_symmetry.space_group_name_H-M   'P 1'
#
loop_
_entity.id
_entity.type
_entity.pdbx_description
1 polymer ?
#
loop_
_entity_poly.entity_id
_entity_poly.type
_entity_poly.pdbx_seq_one_letter_code
_entity_poly.pdbx_strand_id
1 'polypeptide(L)'
;MHTECLGLVCRECGKRIPEAECALSCPDCGAPMRVMFSEASLRQALSAGLPAPEGRSFLRQWRSILPISDESLIDRVSLGEAETPLLPSHRYGEKLGIPDLYFKVEQGPTL
;
A
#
# COMPACT_ATOMS: atom_id res chain seq x y z
N MET A 1 15.05 -7.75 1.27
CA MET A 1 15.28 -6.53 2.08
C MET A 1 13.95 -5.88 2.34
N HIS A 2 13.63 -5.58 3.57
CA HIS A 2 12.36 -4.99 3.96
C HIS A 2 12.54 -3.54 4.36
N THR A 3 11.50 -2.73 4.09
CA THR A 3 11.44 -1.37 4.63
C THR A 3 11.17 -1.45 6.13
N GLU A 4 12.02 -0.78 6.91
CA GLU A 4 11.89 -0.74 8.36
C GLU A 4 10.65 0.07 8.77
N CYS A 5 9.75 -0.56 9.51
CA CYS A 5 8.62 0.11 10.16
C CYS A 5 9.10 0.75 11.48
N LEU A 6 8.87 2.05 11.63
CA LEU A 6 9.24 2.81 12.84
C LEU A 6 8.07 2.97 13.82
N GLY A 7 6.96 2.29 13.59
CA GLY A 7 5.75 2.41 14.36
C GLY A 7 4.67 3.22 13.67
N LEU A 8 3.75 3.75 14.47
CA LEU A 8 2.59 4.51 14.01
C LEU A 8 2.64 5.96 14.54
N VAL A 9 2.14 6.89 13.74
CA VAL A 9 2.04 8.30 14.12
C VAL A 9 0.64 8.83 13.86
N CYS A 10 0.10 9.58 14.81
CA CYS A 10 -1.18 10.26 14.64
C CYS A 10 -1.07 11.39 13.61
N ARG A 11 -2.05 11.46 12.71
CA ARG A 11 -2.09 12.50 11.67
C ARG A 11 -2.39 13.89 12.21
N GLU A 12 -3.07 13.99 13.36
CA GLU A 12 -3.51 15.26 13.94
C GLU A 12 -2.58 15.74 15.06
N CYS A 13 -2.39 14.94 16.11
CA CYS A 13 -1.62 15.38 17.26
C CYS A 13 -0.14 14.96 17.26
N GLY A 14 0.28 14.14 16.28
CA GLY A 14 1.67 13.69 16.17
C GLY A 14 2.11 12.64 17.18
N LYS A 15 1.18 12.12 18.01
CA LYS A 15 1.51 11.05 18.94
C LYS A 15 2.09 9.84 18.20
N ARG A 16 3.18 9.30 18.72
CA ARG A 16 3.84 8.09 18.20
C ARG A 16 3.60 6.92 19.12
N ILE A 17 3.32 5.77 18.53
CA ILE A 17 3.22 4.49 19.25
C ILE A 17 4.06 3.44 18.53
N PRO A 18 4.61 2.46 19.28
CA PRO A 18 5.37 1.37 18.68
C PRO A 18 4.47 0.48 17.81
N GLU A 19 5.06 -0.20 16.84
CA GLU A 19 4.35 -1.12 15.93
C GLU A 19 3.55 -2.19 16.68
N ALA A 20 4.10 -2.71 17.78
CA ALA A 20 3.47 -3.75 18.59
C ALA A 20 2.14 -3.34 19.23
N GLU A 21 1.90 -2.05 19.42
CA GLU A 21 0.65 -1.56 20.00
C GLU A 21 -0.50 -1.45 18.98
N CYS A 22 -0.23 -1.61 17.73
CA CYS A 22 -1.14 -1.59 16.58
C CYS A 22 -2.52 -0.97 16.84
N ALA A 23 -2.67 0.34 16.58
CA ALA A 23 -3.93 1.04 16.75
C ALA A 23 -4.37 1.73 15.45
N LEU A 24 -5.64 1.59 15.09
CA LEU A 24 -6.21 2.28 13.91
C LEU A 24 -6.49 3.76 14.20
N SER A 25 -6.79 4.08 15.46
CA SER A 25 -7.05 5.44 15.93
C SER A 25 -6.13 5.82 17.08
N CYS A 26 -5.82 7.12 17.14
CA CYS A 26 -4.95 7.66 18.18
C CYS A 26 -5.59 7.51 19.57
N PRO A 27 -4.86 6.97 20.57
CA PRO A 27 -5.38 6.82 21.92
C PRO A 27 -5.63 8.17 22.63
N ASP A 28 -4.99 9.26 22.18
CA ASP A 28 -5.13 10.57 22.80
C ASP A 28 -6.22 11.43 22.17
N CYS A 29 -6.36 11.45 20.84
CA CYS A 29 -7.31 12.32 20.15
C CYS A 29 -8.31 11.61 19.21
N GLY A 30 -8.20 10.30 19.05
CA GLY A 30 -9.11 9.51 18.21
C GLY A 30 -8.89 9.64 16.70
N ALA A 31 -7.95 10.47 16.24
CA ALA A 31 -7.68 10.64 14.81
C ALA A 31 -6.99 9.38 14.20
N PRO A 32 -7.07 9.21 12.87
CA PRO A 32 -6.42 8.08 12.23
C PRO A 32 -4.91 8.05 12.43
N MET A 33 -4.38 6.86 12.64
CA MET A 33 -2.95 6.60 12.69
C MET A 33 -2.42 6.27 11.29
N ARG A 34 -1.16 6.57 11.04
CA ARG A 34 -0.43 6.15 9.83
C ARG A 34 0.84 5.41 10.20
N VAL A 35 1.25 4.48 9.37
CA VAL A 35 2.53 3.78 9.50
C VAL A 35 3.68 4.73 9.17
N MET A 36 4.72 4.72 10.01
CA MET A 36 5.98 5.41 9.73
C MET A 36 7.02 4.41 9.22
N PHE A 37 7.66 4.76 8.13
CA PHE A 37 8.78 4.01 7.59
C PHE A 37 10.11 4.77 7.74
N SER A 38 11.20 4.01 7.85
CA SER A 38 12.53 4.56 7.63
C SER A 38 12.67 5.00 6.18
N GLU A 39 12.88 6.29 5.94
CA GLU A 39 13.05 6.82 4.58
C GLU A 39 14.26 6.20 3.88
N ALA A 40 15.35 5.98 4.62
CA ALA A 40 16.54 5.34 4.09
C ALA A 40 16.28 3.90 3.63
N SER A 41 15.58 3.09 4.43
CA SER A 41 15.24 1.72 4.08
C SER A 41 14.25 1.67 2.92
N LEU A 42 13.29 2.60 2.84
CA LEU A 42 12.36 2.69 1.73
C LEU A 42 13.07 3.05 0.41
N ARG A 43 13.95 4.03 0.43
CA ARG A 43 14.78 4.38 -0.73
C ARG A 43 15.62 3.19 -1.20
N GLN A 44 16.20 2.46 -0.26
CA GLN A 44 17.00 1.27 -0.56
C GLN A 44 16.14 0.15 -1.16
N ALA A 45 14.95 -0.11 -0.61
CA ALA A 45 14.03 -1.12 -1.13
C ALA A 45 13.58 -0.83 -2.57
N LEU A 46 13.51 0.45 -2.96
CA LEU A 46 13.10 0.88 -4.30
C LEU A 46 14.28 1.23 -5.22
N SER A 47 15.52 1.10 -4.76
CA SER A 47 16.71 1.51 -5.54
C SER A 47 16.91 0.73 -6.84
N ALA A 48 16.43 -0.51 -6.90
CA ALA A 48 16.47 -1.36 -8.11
C ALA A 48 15.23 -1.17 -9.03
N GLY A 49 14.35 -0.20 -8.71
CA GLY A 49 13.10 0.03 -9.41
C GLY A 49 11.89 -0.60 -8.69
N LEU A 50 10.75 -0.58 -9.37
CA LEU A 50 9.53 -1.16 -8.82
C LEU A 50 9.61 -2.69 -8.77
N PRO A 51 9.03 -3.34 -7.74
CA PRO A 51 9.03 -4.78 -7.65
C PRO A 51 8.36 -5.45 -8.84
N ALA A 52 8.97 -6.49 -9.37
CA ALA A 52 8.37 -7.31 -10.42
C ALA A 52 7.21 -8.16 -9.86
N PRO A 53 6.19 -8.46 -10.67
CA PRO A 53 5.13 -9.36 -10.28
C PRO A 53 5.68 -10.72 -9.80
N GLU A 54 5.16 -11.21 -8.68
CA GLU A 54 5.52 -12.51 -8.13
C GLU A 54 4.26 -13.37 -8.00
N GLY A 55 4.01 -14.20 -9.00
CA GLY A 55 2.80 -14.98 -9.10
C GLY A 55 1.54 -14.10 -9.18
N ARG A 56 0.52 -14.45 -8.41
CA ARG A 56 -0.74 -13.69 -8.32
C ARG A 56 -0.90 -12.90 -7.02
N SER A 57 0.12 -12.91 -6.15
CA SER A 57 0.03 -12.25 -4.86
C SER A 57 0.57 -10.82 -4.94
N PHE A 58 -0.32 -9.85 -4.86
CA PHE A 58 0.02 -8.44 -4.79
C PHE A 58 0.84 -8.12 -3.53
N LEU A 59 0.48 -8.70 -2.38
CA LEU A 59 1.22 -8.49 -1.14
C LEU A 59 2.66 -9.02 -1.23
N ARG A 60 2.88 -10.17 -1.90
CA ARG A 60 4.22 -10.70 -2.13
C ARG A 60 5.05 -9.79 -3.02
N GLN A 61 4.45 -9.28 -4.08
CA GLN A 61 5.13 -8.34 -4.98
C GLN A 61 5.63 -7.12 -4.23
N TRP A 62 4.80 -6.54 -3.36
CA TRP A 62 5.09 -5.30 -2.65
C TRP A 62 5.64 -5.47 -1.24
N ARG A 63 5.99 -6.69 -0.83
CA ARG A 63 6.44 -7.00 0.53
C ARG A 63 7.61 -6.15 1.04
N SER A 64 8.50 -5.73 0.14
CA SER A 64 9.65 -4.92 0.51
C SER A 64 9.30 -3.52 1.03
N ILE A 65 8.11 -3.02 0.72
CA ILE A 65 7.64 -1.69 1.14
C ILE A 65 6.40 -1.76 2.04
N LEU A 66 5.92 -2.95 2.36
CA LEU A 66 4.83 -3.14 3.32
C LEU A 66 5.38 -3.30 4.74
N PRO A 67 4.61 -2.89 5.77
CA PRO A 67 5.00 -3.07 7.17
C PRO A 67 4.80 -4.52 7.63
N ILE A 68 5.31 -5.48 6.87
CA ILE A 68 5.22 -6.91 7.15
C ILE A 68 6.64 -7.42 7.35
N SER A 69 7.05 -7.60 8.59
CA SER A 69 8.37 -8.11 8.94
C SER A 69 8.48 -9.62 8.79
N ASP A 70 7.38 -10.36 8.96
CA ASP A 70 7.31 -11.80 8.83
C ASP A 70 6.60 -12.19 7.53
N GLU A 71 7.37 -12.58 6.52
CA GLU A 71 6.83 -12.98 5.20
C GLU A 71 5.90 -14.19 5.27
N SER A 72 6.03 -15.04 6.29
CA SER A 72 5.14 -16.21 6.45
C SER A 72 3.69 -15.81 6.72
N LEU A 73 3.46 -14.58 7.17
CA LEU A 73 2.14 -14.05 7.43
C LEU A 73 1.41 -13.58 6.17
N ILE A 74 2.12 -13.31 5.08
CA ILE A 74 1.54 -12.75 3.84
C ILE A 74 0.36 -13.57 3.35
N ASP A 75 0.51 -14.88 3.25
CA ASP A 75 -0.55 -15.77 2.75
C ASP A 75 -1.72 -15.88 3.74
N ARG A 76 -1.49 -15.60 5.01
CA ARG A 76 -2.52 -15.65 6.06
C ARG A 76 -3.36 -14.39 6.13
N VAL A 77 -2.78 -13.25 5.79
CA VAL A 77 -3.47 -11.93 5.85
C VAL A 77 -4.02 -11.51 4.50
N SER A 78 -3.57 -12.11 3.41
CA SER A 78 -4.04 -11.79 2.06
C SER A 78 -5.52 -12.13 1.89
N LEU A 79 -6.26 -11.19 1.34
CA LEU A 79 -7.67 -11.35 0.93
C LEU A 79 -7.79 -11.58 -0.59
N GLY A 80 -6.70 -11.95 -1.25
CA GLY A 80 -6.68 -12.13 -2.71
C GLY A 80 -6.45 -10.82 -3.46
N GLU A 81 -5.76 -9.87 -2.84
CA GLU A 81 -5.39 -8.60 -3.49
C GLU A 81 -4.62 -8.89 -4.77
N ALA A 82 -5.00 -8.24 -5.85
CA ALA A 82 -4.41 -8.38 -7.17
C ALA A 82 -4.25 -7.02 -7.85
N GLU A 83 -3.51 -6.99 -8.94
CA GLU A 83 -3.47 -5.80 -9.79
C GLU A 83 -4.85 -5.51 -10.35
N THR A 84 -5.27 -4.26 -10.24
CA THR A 84 -6.54 -3.79 -10.78
C THR A 84 -6.37 -3.30 -12.20
N PRO A 85 -7.39 -3.49 -13.08
CA PRO A 85 -7.28 -3.12 -14.48
C PRO A 85 -7.11 -1.62 -14.70
N LEU A 86 -6.30 -1.24 -15.69
CA LEU A 86 -6.23 0.09 -16.25
C LEU A 86 -6.86 0.06 -17.65
N LEU A 87 -8.08 0.58 -17.77
CA LEU A 87 -8.88 0.47 -18.99
C LEU A 87 -8.91 1.79 -19.75
N PRO A 88 -8.59 1.79 -21.07
CA PRO A 88 -8.75 2.98 -21.91
C PRO A 88 -10.25 3.28 -22.12
N SER A 89 -10.59 4.56 -22.10
CA SER A 89 -11.96 5.04 -22.29
C SER A 89 -12.06 5.94 -23.52
N HIS A 90 -11.93 5.36 -24.70
CA HIS A 90 -11.87 6.10 -25.97
C HIS A 90 -13.11 6.95 -26.21
N ARG A 91 -14.29 6.38 -26.12
CA ARG A 91 -15.56 7.07 -26.41
C ARG A 91 -15.84 8.25 -25.49
N TYR A 92 -15.55 8.07 -24.20
CA TYR A 92 -15.74 9.14 -23.22
C TYR A 92 -14.62 10.17 -23.28
N GLY A 93 -13.40 9.72 -23.54
CA GLY A 93 -12.25 10.59 -23.78
C GLY A 93 -12.46 11.52 -24.96
N GLU A 94 -12.96 11.02 -26.09
CA GLU A 94 -13.31 11.84 -27.26
C GLU A 94 -14.35 12.92 -26.92
N LYS A 95 -15.41 12.56 -26.20
CA LYS A 95 -16.44 13.52 -25.79
C LYS A 95 -15.90 14.66 -24.90
N LEU A 96 -14.90 14.36 -24.07
CA LEU A 96 -14.30 15.32 -23.17
C LEU A 96 -13.09 16.06 -23.78
N GLY A 97 -12.65 15.68 -24.98
CA GLY A 97 -11.42 16.21 -25.58
C GLY A 97 -10.15 15.71 -24.88
N ILE A 98 -10.21 14.55 -24.24
CA ILE A 98 -9.10 13.88 -23.53
C ILE A 98 -8.85 12.52 -24.19
N PRO A 99 -8.07 12.46 -25.31
CA PRO A 99 -7.93 11.23 -26.08
C PRO A 99 -7.28 10.07 -25.31
N ASP A 100 -6.42 10.38 -24.34
CA ASP A 100 -5.70 9.40 -23.52
C ASP A 100 -6.32 9.26 -22.12
N LEU A 101 -7.65 9.16 -22.06
CA LEU A 101 -8.35 8.92 -20.80
C LEU A 101 -8.37 7.44 -20.46
N TYR A 102 -7.94 7.12 -19.22
CA TYR A 102 -7.97 5.77 -18.65
C TYR A 102 -8.70 5.76 -17.32
N PHE A 103 -9.32 4.62 -17.02
CA PHE A 103 -9.89 4.35 -15.69
C PHE A 103 -9.10 3.26 -14.98
N LYS A 104 -8.61 3.54 -13.80
CA LYS A 104 -8.10 2.54 -12.86
C LYS A 104 -9.29 1.96 -12.10
N VAL A 105 -9.61 0.70 -12.37
CA VAL A 105 -10.81 0.07 -11.80
C VAL A 105 -10.45 -0.60 -10.48
N GLU A 106 -10.74 0.07 -9.38
CA GLU A 106 -10.48 -0.40 -8.03
C GLU A 106 -11.63 -1.27 -7.50
N GLN A 107 -11.96 -2.33 -8.22
CA GLN A 107 -12.88 -3.35 -7.70
C GLN A 107 -12.06 -4.41 -6.98
N GLY A 108 -12.29 -4.53 -5.68
CA GLY A 108 -11.72 -5.60 -4.89
C GLY A 108 -12.18 -6.98 -5.41
N PRO A 109 -11.46 -8.05 -5.05
CA PRO A 109 -11.91 -9.39 -5.39
C PRO A 109 -13.33 -9.59 -4.87
N THR A 110 -14.22 -9.94 -5.77
CA THR A 110 -15.55 -10.38 -5.39
C THR A 110 -15.40 -11.69 -4.64
N LEU A 111 -15.66 -11.60 -3.35
CA LEU A 111 -15.74 -12.78 -2.50
C LEU A 111 -16.97 -13.61 -2.85
#